data_873915bcb79003ca38119046124de668
#
_entry.id   873915bcb79003ca38119046124de668
#
_cell.length_a   1.000
_cell.length_b   1.000
_cell.length_c   1.000
_cell.angle_alpha   90.00
_cell.angle_beta   90.00
_cell.angle_gamma   90.00
#
_symmetry.space_group_name_H-M   'P 1'
#
loop_
_entity.id
_entity.type
_entity.pdbx_description
1 polymer ?
#
loop_
_entity_poly.entity_id
_entity_poly.type
_entity_poly.pdbx_seq_one_letter_code
_entity_poly.pdbx_strand_id
1 'polypeptide(L)'
;MSKIDKFLNMNKYERKLSICRNLYYIIHQKKFCQIGHKSYILKPIFLSGTKYISIGDQSGIWHHARIEVLDKWNGISYDPKLEIGNHVMIGQDFHVACADSIKIEDNVLISAGVFITDLDHVTADKTKPVLEQGICTKPVQIGEGTFIGKDCMILSGVKIGKHCVIGANTVVTKDIPDYATAVGSPARVIKTE
;
A
#
# COMPACT_ATOMS: atom_id res chain seq x y z
N MET A 1 29.69 -18.67 5.22
CA MET A 1 29.27 -17.85 6.41
C MET A 1 27.92 -18.37 6.88
N SER A 2 27.83 -18.86 8.10
CA SER A 2 26.58 -19.38 8.65
C SER A 2 25.52 -18.28 8.82
N LYS A 3 24.22 -18.67 8.98
CA LYS A 3 23.17 -17.70 9.30
C LYS A 3 23.44 -16.95 10.61
N ILE A 4 24.11 -17.63 11.55
CA ILE A 4 24.52 -17.07 12.85
C ILE A 4 25.60 -16.02 12.66
N ASP A 5 26.64 -16.30 11.85
CA ASP A 5 27.73 -15.34 11.58
C ASP A 5 27.18 -14.08 10.89
N LYS A 6 26.23 -14.26 9.94
CA LYS A 6 25.56 -13.13 9.29
C LYS A 6 24.79 -12.26 10.29
N PHE A 7 24.07 -12.89 11.23
CA PHE A 7 23.32 -12.17 12.27
C PHE A 7 24.24 -11.44 13.24
N LEU A 8 25.36 -12.07 13.65
CA LEU A 8 26.33 -11.46 14.56
C LEU A 8 27.05 -10.25 13.95
N ASN A 9 27.22 -10.24 12.63
CA ASN A 9 27.86 -9.12 11.90
C ASN A 9 26.89 -7.96 11.59
N MET A 10 25.59 -8.11 11.87
CA MET A 10 24.60 -7.03 11.74
C MET A 10 24.83 -5.97 12.81
N ASN A 11 24.58 -4.70 12.48
CA ASN A 11 24.51 -3.64 13.48
C ASN A 11 23.27 -3.81 14.39
N LYS A 12 23.22 -3.07 15.50
CA LYS A 12 22.14 -3.17 16.50
C LYS A 12 20.73 -2.97 15.89
N TYR A 13 20.60 -2.06 14.94
CA TYR A 13 19.33 -1.77 14.27
C TYR A 13 18.91 -2.92 13.36
N GLU A 14 19.80 -3.42 12.53
CA GLU A 14 19.55 -4.56 11.65
C GLU A 14 19.17 -5.83 12.41
N ARG A 15 19.85 -6.12 13.53
CA ARG A 15 19.48 -7.25 14.42
C ARG A 15 18.07 -7.09 14.95
N LYS A 16 17.73 -5.88 15.47
CA LYS A 16 16.39 -5.59 15.98
C LYS A 16 15.33 -5.78 14.87
N LEU A 17 15.60 -5.26 13.68
CA LEU A 17 14.70 -5.40 12.53
C LEU A 17 14.52 -6.88 12.13
N SER A 18 15.62 -7.64 12.08
CA SER A 18 15.58 -9.08 11.77
C SER A 18 14.73 -9.87 12.78
N ILE A 19 14.87 -9.57 14.08
CA ILE A 19 14.04 -10.18 15.13
C ILE A 19 12.58 -9.77 14.97
N CYS A 20 12.31 -8.48 14.79
CA CYS A 20 10.94 -8.00 14.61
C CYS A 20 10.24 -8.65 13.41
N ARG A 21 10.91 -8.80 12.28
CA ARG A 21 10.37 -9.43 11.06
C ARG A 21 9.93 -10.87 11.31
N ASN A 22 10.76 -11.66 11.99
CA ASN A 22 10.44 -13.06 12.27
C ASN A 22 9.32 -13.19 13.32
N LEU A 23 9.35 -12.36 14.37
CA LEU A 23 8.33 -12.38 15.41
C LEU A 23 6.98 -11.84 14.93
N TYR A 24 6.99 -10.80 14.10
CA TYR A 24 5.76 -10.17 13.60
C TYR A 24 4.89 -11.20 12.87
N TYR A 25 5.46 -11.97 11.96
CA TYR A 25 4.78 -13.06 11.27
C TYR A 25 4.14 -14.04 12.26
N ILE A 26 4.92 -14.57 13.22
CA ILE A 26 4.45 -15.58 14.18
C ILE A 26 3.28 -15.05 15.04
N ILE A 27 3.37 -13.78 15.48
CA ILE A 27 2.38 -13.18 16.39
C ILE A 27 1.09 -12.82 15.65
N HIS A 28 1.20 -12.38 14.40
CA HIS A 28 0.07 -11.76 13.69
C HIS A 28 -0.58 -12.64 12.61
N GLN A 29 -0.01 -13.80 12.26
CA GLN A 29 -0.52 -14.66 11.18
C GLN A 29 -2.01 -15.02 11.28
N LYS A 30 -2.56 -15.10 12.50
CA LYS A 30 -3.99 -15.39 12.71
C LYS A 30 -4.92 -14.19 12.61
N LYS A 31 -4.37 -12.96 12.54
CA LYS A 31 -5.16 -11.72 12.50
C LYS A 31 -5.39 -11.22 11.07
N PHE A 32 -4.49 -11.57 10.16
CA PHE A 32 -4.57 -11.19 8.76
C PHE A 32 -5.30 -12.25 7.95
N CYS A 33 -5.85 -11.88 6.79
CA CYS A 33 -6.29 -12.84 5.80
C CYS A 33 -5.10 -13.75 5.42
N GLN A 34 -3.96 -13.12 5.12
CA GLN A 34 -2.69 -13.79 4.92
C GLN A 34 -1.54 -12.85 5.28
N ILE A 35 -0.48 -13.39 5.89
CA ILE A 35 0.79 -12.69 6.01
C ILE A 35 1.93 -13.67 5.71
N GLY A 36 2.78 -13.29 4.77
CA GLY A 36 3.89 -14.10 4.28
C GLY A 36 5.07 -14.15 5.24
N HIS A 37 5.94 -15.11 5.00
CA HIS A 37 7.14 -15.32 5.81
C HIS A 37 8.08 -14.10 5.75
N LYS A 38 8.57 -13.67 6.91
CA LYS A 38 9.44 -12.49 7.09
C LYS A 38 8.78 -11.14 6.70
N SER A 39 7.47 -11.10 6.57
CA SER A 39 6.76 -9.86 6.31
C SER A 39 6.36 -9.17 7.60
N TYR A 40 6.23 -7.84 7.58
CA TYR A 40 6.02 -7.05 8.78
C TYR A 40 5.40 -5.68 8.51
N ILE A 41 4.73 -5.14 9.53
CA ILE A 41 4.32 -3.74 9.60
C ILE A 41 4.93 -3.14 10.86
N LEU A 42 5.71 -2.08 10.75
CA LEU A 42 6.38 -1.44 11.89
C LEU A 42 5.54 -0.31 12.45
N LYS A 43 5.09 -0.47 13.71
CA LYS A 43 4.41 0.57 14.51
C LYS A 43 3.45 1.45 13.68
N PRO A 44 2.39 0.88 13.12
CA PRO A 44 1.39 1.67 12.42
C PRO A 44 0.71 2.64 13.41
N ILE A 45 0.31 3.82 12.95
CA ILE A 45 -0.51 4.74 13.75
C ILE A 45 -1.98 4.34 13.75
N PHE A 46 -2.41 3.66 12.68
CA PHE A 46 -3.75 3.10 12.57
C PHE A 46 -3.71 1.84 11.68
N LEU A 47 -4.43 0.80 12.10
CA LEU A 47 -4.54 -0.45 11.35
C LEU A 47 -5.91 -1.07 11.60
N SER A 48 -6.77 -1.08 10.58
CA SER A 48 -8.10 -1.69 10.63
C SER A 48 -8.30 -2.73 9.53
N GLY A 49 -9.29 -3.60 9.69
CA GLY A 49 -9.70 -4.56 8.68
C GLY A 49 -8.67 -5.63 8.33
N THR A 50 -7.81 -6.02 9.27
CA THR A 50 -6.71 -6.97 9.01
C THR A 50 -7.16 -8.30 8.38
N LYS A 51 -8.39 -8.75 8.64
CA LYS A 51 -9.00 -9.95 8.03
C LYS A 51 -9.17 -9.86 6.51
N TYR A 52 -9.07 -8.66 5.94
CA TYR A 52 -9.16 -8.39 4.49
C TYR A 52 -7.80 -8.04 3.87
N ILE A 53 -6.71 -8.11 4.67
CA ILE A 53 -5.37 -7.77 4.22
C ILE A 53 -4.57 -9.03 3.98
N SER A 54 -4.03 -9.15 2.76
CA SER A 54 -3.08 -10.19 2.39
C SER A 54 -1.73 -9.55 2.09
N ILE A 55 -0.66 -10.09 2.66
CA ILE A 55 0.73 -9.65 2.44
C ILE A 55 1.55 -10.89 2.05
N GLY A 56 2.24 -10.84 0.93
CA GLY A 56 3.14 -11.88 0.46
C GLY A 56 4.42 -11.98 1.29
N ASP A 57 5.35 -12.79 0.82
CA ASP A 57 6.63 -13.05 1.49
C ASP A 57 7.60 -11.88 1.40
N GLN A 58 8.40 -11.69 2.46
CA GLN A 58 9.50 -10.73 2.52
C GLN A 58 9.11 -9.28 2.23
N SER A 59 7.86 -8.93 2.48
CA SER A 59 7.31 -7.59 2.29
C SER A 59 7.27 -6.80 3.59
N GLY A 60 7.47 -5.50 3.52
CA GLY A 60 7.58 -4.67 4.71
C GLY A 60 6.95 -3.30 4.56
N ILE A 61 6.18 -2.90 5.57
CA ILE A 61 5.65 -1.55 5.72
C ILE A 61 6.35 -0.89 6.90
N TRP A 62 6.93 0.28 6.66
CA TRP A 62 7.70 1.02 7.67
C TRP A 62 6.77 1.78 8.64
N HIS A 63 7.38 2.54 9.56
CA HIS A 63 6.71 3.19 10.69
C HIS A 63 5.64 4.18 10.25
N HIS A 64 4.66 4.38 11.14
CA HIS A 64 3.61 5.40 11.08
C HIS A 64 2.61 5.20 9.94
N ALA A 65 2.54 4.01 9.36
CA ALA A 65 1.53 3.74 8.35
C ALA A 65 0.11 3.90 8.92
N ARG A 66 -0.79 4.48 8.14
CA ARG A 66 -2.23 4.51 8.35
C ARG A 66 -2.88 3.56 7.35
N ILE A 67 -3.40 2.44 7.82
CA ILE A 67 -4.00 1.39 6.98
C ILE A 67 -5.46 1.26 7.37
N GLU A 68 -6.35 1.78 6.51
CA GLU A 68 -7.79 1.76 6.69
C GLU A 68 -8.42 0.82 5.67
N VAL A 69 -8.86 -0.34 6.12
CA VAL A 69 -9.64 -1.26 5.29
C VAL A 69 -11.05 -1.29 5.86
N LEU A 70 -12.00 -0.79 5.05
CA LEU A 70 -13.34 -0.42 5.49
C LEU A 70 -14.37 -1.42 4.97
N ASP A 71 -14.90 -2.27 5.85
CA ASP A 71 -15.99 -3.19 5.52
C ASP A 71 -17.39 -2.59 5.79
N LYS A 72 -17.45 -1.37 6.33
CA LYS A 72 -18.69 -0.66 6.58
C LYS A 72 -18.49 0.86 6.60
N TRP A 73 -19.39 1.58 5.95
CA TRP A 73 -19.48 3.04 5.99
C TRP A 73 -20.95 3.49 5.93
N ASN A 74 -21.38 4.35 6.85
CA ASN A 74 -22.77 4.87 6.93
C ASN A 74 -23.85 3.78 6.84
N GLY A 75 -23.63 2.63 7.49
CA GLY A 75 -24.59 1.52 7.45
C GLY A 75 -24.49 0.62 6.21
N ILE A 76 -23.76 1.03 5.17
CA ILE A 76 -23.52 0.25 3.95
C ILE A 76 -22.32 -0.66 4.19
N SER A 77 -22.45 -1.94 3.79
CA SER A 77 -21.37 -2.92 3.88
C SER A 77 -20.59 -2.99 2.57
N TYR A 78 -19.27 -3.21 2.68
CA TYR A 78 -18.33 -3.37 1.58
C TYR A 78 -17.57 -4.69 1.75
N ASP A 79 -16.97 -5.20 0.68
CA ASP A 79 -16.13 -6.43 0.70
C ASP A 79 -14.70 -6.07 0.25
N PRO A 80 -13.94 -5.37 1.10
CA PRO A 80 -12.64 -4.86 0.72
C PRO A 80 -11.58 -5.96 0.59
N LYS A 81 -10.59 -5.74 -0.29
CA LYS A 81 -9.38 -6.57 -0.42
C LYS A 81 -8.17 -5.70 -0.59
N LEU A 82 -7.26 -5.71 0.38
CA LEU A 82 -5.94 -5.11 0.25
C LEU A 82 -4.91 -6.22 0.06
N GLU A 83 -4.39 -6.34 -1.15
CA GLU A 83 -3.42 -7.37 -1.52
C GLU A 83 -2.05 -6.74 -1.78
N ILE A 84 -1.05 -7.16 -1.03
CA ILE A 84 0.35 -6.74 -1.18
C ILE A 84 1.16 -7.98 -1.52
N GLY A 85 1.84 -7.96 -2.66
CA GLY A 85 2.62 -9.07 -3.20
C GLY A 85 3.89 -9.40 -2.41
N ASN A 86 4.76 -10.17 -3.04
CA ASN A 86 6.05 -10.57 -2.49
C ASN A 86 7.12 -9.50 -2.72
N HIS A 87 8.10 -9.40 -1.82
CA HIS A 87 9.24 -8.47 -1.93
C HIS A 87 8.83 -7.01 -2.10
N VAL A 88 7.66 -6.62 -1.57
CA VAL A 88 7.18 -5.24 -1.61
C VAL A 88 7.75 -4.48 -0.42
N MET A 89 8.33 -3.30 -0.67
CA MET A 89 8.81 -2.41 0.38
C MET A 89 8.07 -1.09 0.33
N ILE A 90 7.44 -0.74 1.46
CA ILE A 90 6.65 0.49 1.61
C ILE A 90 7.29 1.35 2.68
N GLY A 91 7.60 2.58 2.32
CA GLY A 91 8.21 3.59 3.18
C GLY A 91 7.32 4.01 4.35
N GLN A 92 7.87 4.85 5.22
CA GLN A 92 7.17 5.42 6.37
C GLN A 92 6.04 6.37 5.94
N ASP A 93 5.12 6.63 6.87
CA ASP A 93 3.99 7.56 6.68
C ASP A 93 3.09 7.19 5.48
N PHE A 94 3.10 5.91 5.11
CA PHE A 94 2.21 5.35 4.08
C PHE A 94 0.76 5.43 4.54
N HIS A 95 -0.12 5.92 3.68
CA HIS A 95 -1.54 5.93 3.93
C HIS A 95 -2.29 5.15 2.84
N VAL A 96 -3.12 4.19 3.23
CA VAL A 96 -4.01 3.47 2.32
C VAL A 96 -5.43 3.44 2.89
N ALA A 97 -6.41 3.78 2.02
CA ALA A 97 -7.83 3.66 2.31
C ALA A 97 -8.46 2.72 1.26
N CYS A 98 -8.98 1.58 1.72
CA CYS A 98 -9.49 0.52 0.86
C CYS A 98 -10.90 0.11 1.29
N ALA A 99 -11.87 0.16 0.36
CA ALA A 99 -13.24 -0.29 0.58
C ALA A 99 -13.73 -1.28 -0.50
N ASP A 100 -12.95 -1.48 -1.57
CA ASP A 100 -13.21 -2.42 -2.66
C ASP A 100 -11.96 -3.27 -2.91
N SER A 101 -11.03 -2.82 -3.75
CA SER A 101 -9.85 -3.61 -4.08
C SER A 101 -8.63 -2.73 -4.36
N ILE A 102 -7.57 -2.94 -3.58
CA ILE A 102 -6.24 -2.37 -3.87
C ILE A 102 -5.25 -3.54 -3.99
N LYS A 103 -4.64 -3.67 -5.17
CA LYS A 103 -3.63 -4.68 -5.45
C LYS A 103 -2.28 -4.04 -5.75
N ILE A 104 -1.27 -4.39 -4.96
CA ILE A 104 0.14 -4.05 -5.17
C ILE A 104 0.86 -5.34 -5.52
N GLU A 105 1.35 -5.45 -6.75
CA GLU A 105 2.00 -6.69 -7.24
C GLU A 105 3.42 -6.85 -6.67
N ASP A 106 4.11 -7.92 -7.07
CA ASP A 106 5.42 -8.28 -6.54
C ASP A 106 6.52 -7.24 -6.89
N ASN A 107 7.55 -7.18 -6.06
CA ASN A 107 8.76 -6.36 -6.30
C ASN A 107 8.50 -4.85 -6.40
N VAL A 108 7.36 -4.35 -5.91
CA VAL A 108 7.04 -2.92 -5.91
C VAL A 108 7.77 -2.21 -4.79
N LEU A 109 8.33 -1.04 -5.10
CA LEU A 109 8.96 -0.15 -4.13
C LEU A 109 8.15 1.14 -4.01
N ILE A 110 7.63 1.42 -2.82
CA ILE A 110 6.86 2.63 -2.49
C ILE A 110 7.66 3.46 -1.49
N SER A 111 7.94 4.71 -1.84
CA SER A 111 8.63 5.66 -0.97
C SER A 111 7.74 6.15 0.18
N ALA A 112 8.31 6.99 1.04
CA ALA A 112 7.60 7.59 2.18
C ALA A 112 6.46 8.51 1.75
N GLY A 113 5.42 8.63 2.60
CA GLY A 113 4.34 9.61 2.46
C GLY A 113 3.35 9.31 1.33
N VAL A 114 3.42 8.16 0.68
CA VAL A 114 2.52 7.82 -0.42
C VAL A 114 1.11 7.55 0.09
N PHE A 115 0.12 8.11 -0.60
CA PHE A 115 -1.30 7.87 -0.38
C PHE A 115 -1.90 7.06 -1.53
N ILE A 116 -2.65 6.00 -1.19
CA ILE A 116 -3.39 5.18 -2.16
C ILE A 116 -4.83 5.01 -1.69
N THR A 117 -5.79 5.23 -2.57
CA THR A 117 -7.21 5.01 -2.25
C THR A 117 -7.99 4.44 -3.41
N ASP A 118 -8.91 3.53 -3.12
CA ASP A 118 -9.90 3.01 -4.07
C ASP A 118 -11.27 3.63 -3.90
N LEU A 119 -11.41 4.60 -3.01
CA LEU A 119 -12.68 5.22 -2.67
C LEU A 119 -12.65 6.74 -2.83
N ASP A 120 -13.82 7.29 -3.13
CA ASP A 120 -14.12 8.72 -3.12
C ASP A 120 -15.41 8.99 -2.35
N HIS A 121 -15.51 10.13 -1.68
CA HIS A 121 -16.76 10.54 -1.06
C HIS A 121 -17.77 11.01 -2.12
N VAL A 122 -19.02 10.56 -1.99
CA VAL A 122 -20.12 11.05 -2.83
C VAL A 122 -20.43 12.49 -2.42
N THR A 123 -20.50 13.38 -3.42
CA THR A 123 -20.76 14.82 -3.22
C THR A 123 -21.88 15.35 -4.14
N ALA A 124 -22.67 14.45 -4.73
CA ALA A 124 -23.67 14.79 -5.75
C ALA A 124 -24.85 15.59 -5.19
N ASP A 125 -25.35 15.21 -4.01
CA ASP A 125 -26.46 15.89 -3.35
C ASP A 125 -25.95 17.12 -2.57
N LYS A 126 -26.15 18.31 -3.13
CA LYS A 126 -25.70 19.58 -2.52
C LYS A 126 -26.53 20.01 -1.31
N THR A 127 -27.60 19.32 -0.99
CA THR A 127 -28.46 19.60 0.16
C THR A 127 -28.06 18.83 1.42
N LYS A 128 -27.15 17.84 1.29
CA LYS A 128 -26.68 16.99 2.38
C LYS A 128 -25.19 17.17 2.68
N PRO A 129 -24.77 17.03 3.94
CA PRO A 129 -23.37 16.92 4.30
C PRO A 129 -22.70 15.76 3.57
N VAL A 130 -21.43 15.91 3.16
CA VAL A 130 -20.68 14.86 2.45
C VAL A 130 -20.63 13.56 3.26
N LEU A 131 -20.48 13.64 4.58
CA LEU A 131 -20.44 12.47 5.46
C LEU A 131 -21.73 11.62 5.45
N GLU A 132 -22.85 12.19 5.03
CA GLU A 132 -24.13 11.48 4.95
C GLU A 132 -24.38 10.83 3.59
N GLN A 133 -23.57 11.15 2.57
CA GLN A 133 -23.83 10.70 1.19
C GLN A 133 -23.17 9.36 0.82
N GLY A 134 -22.29 8.83 1.68
CA GLY A 134 -21.61 7.57 1.41
C GLY A 134 -20.30 7.72 0.63
N ILE A 135 -19.80 6.61 0.12
CA ILE A 135 -18.59 6.52 -0.69
C ILE A 135 -18.88 5.74 -1.97
N CYS A 136 -18.16 6.06 -3.04
CA CYS A 136 -18.09 5.25 -4.26
C CYS A 136 -16.68 4.67 -4.39
N THR A 137 -16.55 3.49 -4.98
CA THR A 137 -15.29 2.76 -5.05
C THR A 137 -14.94 2.38 -6.48
N LYS A 138 -13.64 2.35 -6.78
CA LYS A 138 -13.07 1.85 -8.03
C LYS A 138 -11.73 1.19 -7.74
N PRO A 139 -11.51 -0.07 -8.15
CA PRO A 139 -10.28 -0.80 -7.88
C PRO A 139 -9.02 -0.05 -8.31
N VAL A 140 -7.94 -0.23 -7.54
CA VAL A 140 -6.61 0.28 -7.85
C VAL A 140 -5.63 -0.88 -8.02
N GLN A 141 -4.78 -0.82 -9.03
CA GLN A 141 -3.74 -1.80 -9.27
C GLN A 141 -2.39 -1.13 -9.51
N ILE A 142 -1.34 -1.68 -8.88
CA ILE A 142 0.04 -1.28 -9.11
C ILE A 142 0.81 -2.50 -9.59
N GLY A 143 1.29 -2.43 -10.82
CA GLY A 143 1.99 -3.53 -11.51
C GLY A 143 3.37 -3.82 -10.94
N GLU A 144 3.80 -5.05 -11.18
CA GLU A 144 5.06 -5.60 -10.72
C GLU A 144 6.27 -4.71 -11.04
N GLY A 145 7.23 -4.65 -10.12
CA GLY A 145 8.51 -3.96 -10.32
C GLY A 145 8.40 -2.43 -10.39
N THR A 146 7.24 -1.86 -10.14
CA THR A 146 7.02 -0.40 -10.20
C THR A 146 7.63 0.31 -9.00
N PHE A 147 8.22 1.49 -9.26
CA PHE A 147 8.69 2.42 -8.24
C PHE A 147 7.76 3.62 -8.11
N ILE A 148 7.32 3.91 -6.88
CA ILE A 148 6.51 5.09 -6.57
C ILE A 148 7.32 6.02 -5.67
N GLY A 149 7.58 7.22 -6.18
CA GLY A 149 8.32 8.27 -5.52
C GLY A 149 7.60 8.82 -4.27
N LYS A 150 8.35 9.58 -3.49
CA LYS A 150 7.88 10.17 -2.22
C LYS A 150 6.67 11.09 -2.43
N ASP A 151 5.73 11.05 -1.46
CA ASP A 151 4.55 11.92 -1.38
C ASP A 151 3.64 11.85 -2.63
N CYS A 152 3.63 10.72 -3.34
CA CYS A 152 2.68 10.49 -4.45
C CYS A 152 1.28 10.19 -3.93
N MET A 153 0.27 10.52 -4.74
CA MET A 153 -1.13 10.17 -4.52
C MET A 153 -1.65 9.32 -5.68
N ILE A 154 -2.15 8.13 -5.38
CA ILE A 154 -2.78 7.23 -6.36
C ILE A 154 -4.27 7.21 -6.06
N LEU A 155 -5.08 7.74 -6.99
CA LEU A 155 -6.51 7.91 -6.78
C LEU A 155 -7.31 6.70 -7.26
N SER A 156 -8.57 6.68 -6.87
CA SER A 156 -9.49 5.59 -7.16
C SER A 156 -9.63 5.28 -8.65
N GLY A 157 -9.69 4.00 -8.99
CA GLY A 157 -9.84 3.52 -10.37
C GLY A 157 -8.57 3.52 -11.21
N VAL A 158 -7.40 3.86 -10.63
CA VAL A 158 -6.13 3.93 -11.37
C VAL A 158 -5.48 2.55 -11.47
N LYS A 159 -5.02 2.22 -12.69
CA LYS A 159 -4.11 1.12 -12.96
C LYS A 159 -2.74 1.65 -13.38
N ILE A 160 -1.72 1.37 -12.59
CA ILE A 160 -0.31 1.60 -12.95
C ILE A 160 0.25 0.28 -13.49
N GLY A 161 0.84 0.32 -14.67
CA GLY A 161 1.45 -0.84 -15.33
C GLY A 161 2.68 -1.36 -14.61
N LYS A 162 3.35 -2.34 -15.23
CA LYS A 162 4.56 -2.97 -14.72
C LYS A 162 5.78 -2.10 -14.99
N HIS A 163 6.78 -2.21 -14.10
CA HIS A 163 8.09 -1.54 -14.24
C HIS A 163 7.98 -0.04 -14.53
N CYS A 164 6.95 0.61 -13.97
CA CYS A 164 6.78 2.05 -14.08
C CYS A 164 7.64 2.81 -13.08
N VAL A 165 7.91 4.08 -13.37
CA VAL A 165 8.51 5.03 -12.44
C VAL A 165 7.55 6.21 -12.23
N ILE A 166 7.02 6.37 -11.04
CA ILE A 166 6.20 7.52 -10.67
C ILE A 166 7.08 8.48 -9.87
N GLY A 167 7.35 9.66 -10.43
CA GLY A 167 8.19 10.67 -9.78
C GLY A 167 7.55 11.21 -8.50
N ALA A 168 8.38 11.75 -7.60
CA ALA A 168 7.90 12.29 -6.32
C ALA A 168 6.85 13.40 -6.50
N ASN A 169 5.94 13.56 -5.53
CA ASN A 169 4.84 14.54 -5.52
C ASN A 169 3.89 14.44 -6.72
N THR A 170 3.77 13.26 -7.31
CA THR A 170 2.88 13.02 -8.46
C THR A 170 1.49 12.62 -7.99
N VAL A 171 0.45 13.20 -8.60
CA VAL A 171 -0.96 12.81 -8.40
C VAL A 171 -1.44 12.02 -9.60
N VAL A 172 -1.57 10.70 -9.45
CA VAL A 172 -2.00 9.80 -10.52
C VAL A 172 -3.52 9.71 -10.51
N THR A 173 -4.13 10.24 -11.57
CA THR A 173 -5.60 10.31 -11.76
C THR A 173 -6.09 9.49 -12.95
N LYS A 174 -5.19 8.88 -13.72
CA LYS A 174 -5.46 8.06 -14.90
C LYS A 174 -4.45 6.93 -14.99
N ASP A 175 -4.77 5.91 -15.74
CA ASP A 175 -3.90 4.76 -15.98
C ASP A 175 -2.54 5.16 -16.54
N ILE A 176 -1.51 4.46 -16.08
CA ILE A 176 -0.13 4.58 -16.56
C ILE A 176 0.22 3.26 -17.25
N PRO A 177 0.65 3.28 -18.53
CA PRO A 177 1.02 2.07 -19.26
C PRO A 177 2.31 1.45 -18.71
N ASP A 178 2.54 0.17 -19.04
CA ASP A 178 3.76 -0.55 -18.66
C ASP A 178 5.02 0.21 -19.12
N TYR A 179 6.09 0.11 -18.35
CA TYR A 179 7.42 0.68 -18.63
C TYR A 179 7.46 2.21 -18.74
N ALA A 180 6.42 2.89 -18.27
CA ALA A 180 6.34 4.34 -18.35
C ALA A 180 6.95 5.06 -17.16
N THR A 181 7.50 6.24 -17.41
CA THR A 181 7.82 7.23 -16.39
C THR A 181 6.79 8.34 -16.41
N ALA A 182 6.14 8.59 -15.25
CA ALA A 182 5.13 9.63 -15.11
C ALA A 182 5.46 10.58 -13.95
N VAL A 183 5.18 11.87 -14.14
CA VAL A 183 5.44 12.94 -13.17
C VAL A 183 4.34 13.98 -13.18
N GLY A 184 4.20 14.72 -12.10
CA GLY A 184 3.37 15.92 -12.01
C GLY A 184 2.00 15.73 -11.36
N SER A 185 1.27 16.82 -11.18
CA SER A 185 -0.07 16.89 -10.59
C SER A 185 -0.99 17.71 -11.51
N PRO A 186 -1.83 17.06 -12.31
CA PRO A 186 -1.97 15.60 -12.48
C PRO A 186 -0.81 14.96 -13.26
N ALA A 187 -0.60 13.66 -13.04
CA ALA A 187 0.45 12.87 -13.67
C ALA A 187 0.41 12.96 -15.22
N ARG A 188 1.60 13.05 -15.81
CA ARG A 188 1.81 12.96 -17.27
C ARG A 188 2.92 11.97 -17.54
N VAL A 189 2.71 11.07 -18.49
CA VAL A 189 3.76 10.19 -19.00
C VAL A 189 4.75 11.05 -19.77
N ILE A 190 6.02 10.98 -19.38
CA ILE A 190 7.13 11.73 -20.00
C ILE A 190 8.07 10.83 -20.79
N LYS A 191 8.00 9.51 -20.53
CA LYS A 191 8.81 8.49 -21.22
C LYS A 191 8.07 7.15 -21.19
N THR A 192 8.17 6.38 -22.25
CA THR A 192 7.80 4.94 -22.33
C THR A 192 8.97 4.22 -22.98
N GLU A 193 9.40 3.09 -22.41
CA GLU A 193 10.49 2.26 -22.94
C GLU A 193 9.95 1.21 -23.92
#